data_9f51b3f185cd4900949f3035d84eccd3
#
_entry.id   9f51b3f185cd4900949f3035d84eccd3
#
_cell.length_a   1.000
_cell.length_b   1.000
_cell.length_c   1.000
_cell.angle_alpha   90.00
_cell.angle_beta   90.00
_cell.angle_gamma   90.00
#
_symmetry.space_group_name_H-M   'P 1'
#
loop_
_entity.id
_entity.type
_entity.pdbx_description
1 polymer ?
#
loop_
_entity_poly.entity_id
_entity_poly.type
_entity_poly.pdbx_seq_one_letter_code
_entity_poly.pdbx_strand_id
1 'polypeptide(L)'
;MRDARQTLEQYFLEMRWRCLSLAADLDRIERAPGGPALIDADPRLKQLRQAIGVLIEGKTNRAEQVQNVFSDKTAPPVRATLPKKTAGGPHVG
;
A
#
# COMPACT_ATOMS: atom_id res chain seq x y z
N MET A 1 16.80 25.56 -1.86
CA MET A 1 15.94 24.41 -2.24
C MET A 1 16.80 23.17 -2.39
N ARG A 2 16.29 22.04 -1.96
CA ARG A 2 17.03 20.80 -2.08
C ARG A 2 17.03 20.31 -3.51
N ASP A 3 18.15 19.78 -3.93
CA ASP A 3 18.17 19.10 -5.22
C ASP A 3 17.75 17.65 -5.05
N ALA A 4 17.72 16.91 -6.14
CA ALA A 4 17.23 15.55 -6.13
C ALA A 4 18.06 14.63 -5.23
N ARG A 5 19.39 14.80 -5.25
CA ARG A 5 20.26 13.97 -4.43
C ARG A 5 19.99 14.20 -2.96
N GLN A 6 19.87 15.46 -2.55
CA GLN A 6 19.60 15.78 -1.15
C GLN A 6 18.23 15.25 -0.73
N THR A 7 17.26 15.34 -1.61
CA THR A 7 15.94 14.81 -1.32
C THR A 7 15.98 13.29 -1.16
N LEU A 8 16.69 12.61 -2.04
CA LEU A 8 16.85 11.16 -1.93
C LEU A 8 17.50 10.78 -0.61
N GLU A 9 18.57 11.50 -0.24
CA GLU A 9 19.28 11.20 1.00
C GLU A 9 18.37 11.37 2.21
N GLN A 10 17.48 12.35 2.15
CA GLN A 10 16.56 12.58 3.25
C GLN A 10 15.58 11.44 3.43
N TYR A 11 15.07 10.89 2.34
CA TYR A 11 13.97 9.93 2.42
C TYR A 11 14.37 8.47 2.26
N PHE A 12 15.60 8.20 1.85
CA PHE A 12 15.95 6.83 1.45
C PHE A 12 15.79 5.80 2.56
N LEU A 13 16.20 6.15 3.78
CA LEU A 13 16.06 5.19 4.88
C LEU A 13 14.62 4.80 5.10
N GLU A 14 13.71 5.77 5.04
CA GLU A 14 12.30 5.46 5.18
C GLU A 14 11.77 4.64 4.03
N MET A 15 12.20 4.96 2.82
CA MET A 15 11.79 4.19 1.66
C MET A 15 12.22 2.73 1.81
N ARG A 16 13.44 2.52 2.25
CA ARG A 16 13.96 1.18 2.48
C ARG A 16 13.14 0.45 3.53
N TRP A 17 12.82 1.14 4.63
CA TRP A 17 12.01 0.55 5.69
C TRP A 17 10.62 0.18 5.22
N ARG A 18 9.99 1.03 4.43
CA ARG A 18 8.66 0.73 3.91
C ARG A 18 8.69 -0.51 3.02
N CYS A 19 9.73 -0.63 2.23
CA CYS A 19 9.88 -1.78 1.36
C CYS A 19 10.05 -3.06 2.17
N LEU A 20 10.93 -3.02 3.18
CA LEU A 20 11.16 -4.18 4.04
C LEU A 20 9.91 -4.55 4.83
N SER A 21 9.19 -3.56 5.31
CA SER A 21 7.95 -3.82 6.06
C SER A 21 6.92 -4.50 5.19
N LEU A 22 6.77 -4.05 3.96
CA LEU A 22 5.82 -4.65 3.06
C LEU A 22 6.21 -6.08 2.73
N ALA A 23 7.49 -6.33 2.51
CA ALA A 23 7.97 -7.68 2.24
C ALA A 23 7.68 -8.60 3.42
N ALA A 24 7.90 -8.11 4.63
CA ALA A 24 7.63 -8.92 5.82
C ALA A 24 6.14 -9.23 5.97
N ASP A 25 5.30 -8.25 5.64
CA ASP A 25 3.86 -8.47 5.69
C ASP A 25 3.44 -9.56 4.71
N LEU A 26 3.97 -9.52 3.51
CA LEU A 26 3.65 -10.53 2.51
C LEU A 26 4.14 -11.91 2.94
N ASP A 27 5.31 -11.97 3.55
CA ASP A 27 5.82 -13.23 4.09
C ASP A 27 4.91 -13.80 5.16
N ARG A 28 4.40 -12.94 6.03
CA ARG A 28 3.48 -13.40 7.09
C ARG A 28 2.21 -13.97 6.50
N ILE A 29 1.66 -13.33 5.48
CA ILE A 29 0.47 -13.84 4.83
C ILE A 29 0.77 -15.17 4.18
N GLU A 30 1.89 -15.29 3.50
CA GLU A 30 2.22 -16.50 2.77
C GLU A 30 2.43 -17.68 3.70
N ARG A 31 2.98 -17.46 4.88
CA ARG A 31 3.22 -18.54 5.83
C ARG A 31 1.97 -18.98 6.59
N ALA A 32 0.93 -18.16 6.57
CA ALA A 32 -0.31 -18.51 7.24
C ALA A 32 -1.07 -19.58 6.46
N PRO A 33 -1.88 -20.39 7.12
CA PRO A 33 -2.67 -21.38 6.40
C PRO A 33 -3.52 -20.74 5.30
N GLY A 34 -3.42 -21.27 4.10
CA GLY A 34 -4.14 -20.72 2.96
C GLY A 34 -3.45 -19.54 2.31
N GLY A 35 -2.28 -19.13 2.81
CA GLY A 35 -1.61 -17.92 2.34
C GLY A 35 -1.28 -17.91 0.87
N PRO A 36 -0.62 -18.94 0.32
CA PRO A 36 -0.25 -18.89 -1.09
C PRO A 36 -1.44 -18.70 -2.04
N ALA A 37 -2.54 -19.39 -1.77
CA ALA A 37 -3.72 -19.23 -2.61
C ALA A 37 -4.32 -17.84 -2.46
N LEU A 38 -4.30 -17.31 -1.24
CA LEU A 38 -4.84 -15.98 -0.99
C LEU A 38 -4.03 -14.91 -1.72
N ILE A 39 -2.72 -15.04 -1.69
CA ILE A 39 -1.85 -14.07 -2.36
C ILE A 39 -2.17 -14.00 -3.85
N ASP A 40 -2.47 -15.14 -4.45
CA ASP A 40 -2.78 -15.16 -5.87
C ASP A 40 -4.17 -14.66 -6.21
N ALA A 41 -5.10 -14.77 -5.27
CA ALA A 41 -6.51 -14.58 -5.60
C ALA A 41 -7.15 -13.34 -5.00
N ASP A 42 -6.64 -12.83 -3.90
CA ASP A 42 -7.33 -11.75 -3.20
C ASP A 42 -7.25 -10.44 -3.98
N PRO A 43 -8.39 -9.78 -4.20
CA PRO A 43 -8.39 -8.52 -4.97
C PRO A 43 -7.52 -7.43 -4.36
N ARG A 44 -7.38 -7.40 -3.03
CA ARG A 44 -6.54 -6.39 -2.39
C ARG A 44 -5.08 -6.60 -2.72
N LEU A 45 -4.66 -7.85 -2.84
CA LEU A 45 -3.27 -8.15 -3.21
C LEU A 45 -3.02 -7.89 -4.68
N LYS A 46 -4.04 -8.07 -5.51
CA LYS A 46 -3.92 -7.67 -6.91
C LYS A 46 -3.78 -6.17 -7.04
N GLN A 47 -4.53 -5.41 -6.26
CA GLN A 47 -4.38 -3.96 -6.24
C GLN A 47 -2.99 -3.57 -5.77
N LEU A 48 -2.47 -4.26 -4.76
CA LEU A 48 -1.13 -3.98 -4.27
C LEU A 48 -0.07 -4.20 -5.35
N ARG A 49 -0.18 -5.30 -6.09
CA ARG A 49 0.74 -5.54 -7.20
C ARG A 49 0.68 -4.45 -8.24
N GLN A 50 -0.53 -4.01 -8.54
CA GLN A 50 -0.73 -2.94 -9.51
C GLN A 50 -0.08 -1.65 -9.01
N ALA A 51 -0.23 -1.34 -7.73
CA ALA A 51 0.37 -0.16 -7.13
C ALA A 51 1.89 -0.22 -7.20
N ILE A 52 2.46 -1.39 -6.90
CA ILE A 52 3.89 -1.57 -6.99
C ILE A 52 4.36 -1.36 -8.43
N GLY A 53 3.59 -1.84 -9.40
CA GLY A 53 3.89 -1.60 -10.80
C GLY A 53 3.96 -0.13 -11.14
N VAL A 54 3.06 0.65 -10.57
CA VAL A 54 3.08 2.10 -10.74
C VAL A 54 4.39 2.69 -10.21
N LEU A 55 4.85 2.20 -9.06
CA LEU A 55 6.10 2.71 -8.48
C LEU A 55 7.28 2.43 -9.38
N ILE A 56 7.28 1.30 -10.04
CA ILE A 56 8.39 0.91 -10.91
C ILE A 56 8.33 1.65 -12.24
N GLU A 57 7.15 1.71 -12.84
CA GLU A 57 7.00 2.24 -14.19
C GLU A 57 6.47 3.64 -14.24
N GLY A 58 5.90 4.12 -13.16
CA GLY A 58 5.27 5.42 -13.13
C GLY A 58 6.25 6.52 -13.44
N LYS A 59 5.76 7.56 -14.05
CA LYS A 59 6.60 8.66 -14.49
C LYS A 59 6.52 9.81 -13.50
N THR A 60 5.37 10.43 -13.42
CA THR A 60 5.17 11.51 -12.46
C THR A 60 3.87 11.22 -11.73
N ASN A 61 3.64 11.91 -10.66
CA ASN A 61 2.39 11.79 -9.90
C ASN A 61 2.14 10.37 -9.42
N ARG A 62 3.20 9.69 -8.98
CA ARG A 62 3.08 8.30 -8.53
C ARG A 62 2.11 8.17 -7.37
N ALA A 63 2.14 9.11 -6.43
CA ALA A 63 1.26 9.03 -5.28
C ALA A 63 -0.20 9.08 -5.71
N GLU A 64 -0.52 9.95 -6.65
CA GLU A 64 -1.88 10.06 -7.15
C GLU A 64 -2.28 8.77 -7.88
N GLN A 65 -1.38 8.22 -8.69
CA GLN A 65 -1.67 6.98 -9.40
C GLN A 65 -1.91 5.83 -8.45
N VAL A 66 -1.11 5.71 -7.41
CA VAL A 66 -1.28 4.65 -6.42
C VAL A 66 -2.60 4.84 -5.69
N GLN A 67 -2.93 6.08 -5.33
CA GLN A 67 -4.19 6.35 -4.68
C GLN A 67 -5.35 5.91 -5.55
N ASN A 68 -5.27 6.15 -6.86
CA ASN A 68 -6.32 5.74 -7.77
C ASN A 68 -6.45 4.22 -7.86
N VAL A 69 -5.33 3.50 -7.75
CA VAL A 69 -5.39 2.04 -7.76
C VAL A 69 -6.22 1.55 -6.57
N PHE A 70 -6.03 2.14 -5.41
CA PHE A 70 -6.73 1.69 -4.21
C PHE A 70 -8.10 2.33 -4.05
N SER A 71 -8.41 3.30 -4.88
CA SER A 71 -9.70 3.95 -4.82
C SER A 71 -10.72 3.03 -5.45
N ASP A 72 -11.71 2.63 -4.67
CA ASP A 72 -12.69 1.71 -5.19
C ASP A 72 -13.82 2.51 -5.83
N LYS A 73 -13.80 2.52 -7.12
CA LYS A 73 -14.78 3.32 -7.85
C LYS A 73 -16.10 2.61 -8.05
N THR A 74 -16.13 1.34 -7.75
CA THR A 74 -17.36 0.59 -7.94
C THR A 74 -18.10 0.37 -6.65
N ALA A 75 -17.41 0.34 -5.56
CA ALA A 75 -18.02 0.01 -4.32
C ALA A 75 -18.50 1.19 -3.64
N PRO A 76 -19.46 1.06 -3.00
CA PRO A 76 -19.83 1.97 -2.05
C PRO A 76 -19.05 1.70 -0.91
N PRO A 77 -18.75 1.93 -0.36
CA PRO A 77 -18.17 1.53 0.70
C PRO A 77 -18.73 1.61 1.86
N VAL A 78 -18.79 1.29 2.05
CA VAL A 78 -19.22 1.46 3.04
C VAL A 78 -18.57 1.72 4.04
N ARG A 79 -18.27 1.67 4.06
CA ARG A 79 -17.77 1.89 4.66
C ARG A 79 -17.48 2.49 5.27
N ALA A 80 -17.83 2.67 5.28
CA ALA A 80 -17.73 3.27 5.49
C ALA A 80 -17.33 3.41 6.39
N THR A 81 -17.43 3.37 6.63
CA THR A 81 -17.18 3.57 7.22
C THR A 81 -16.33 3.20 7.99
N LEU A 82 -16.30 3.28 8.18
CA LEU A 82 -15.66 3.21 8.66
C LEU A 82 -15.05 3.34 9.32
N PRO A 83 -15.08 3.50 9.63
CA PRO A 83 -14.49 3.88 10.12
C PRO A 83 -13.75 3.86 10.67
N LYS A 84 -13.68 4.17 11.10
CA LYS A 84 -13.14 4.52 11.34
C LYS A 84 -12.36 4.21 11.94
N LYS A 85 -12.39 4.36 12.38
CA LYS A 85 -11.80 4.46 12.74
C LYS A 85 -11.27 4.25 13.18
N THR A 86 -11.46 4.34 13.59
CA THR A 86 -11.10 4.59 13.84
C THR A 86 -10.60 4.26 14.24
N ALA A 87 -10.92 4.38 14.59
CA ALA A 87 -10.61 4.58 14.77
C ALA A 87 -10.16 4.16 15.16
N GLY A 88 -10.67 4.27 15.72
CA GLY A 88 -10.32 4.45 15.91
C GLY A 88 -9.96 3.98 16.31
N GLY A 89 -10.41 4.07 16.75
CA GLY A 89 -10.10 4.31 16.94
C GLY A 89 -9.91 3.82 17.42
N PRO A 90 -10.15 3.88 17.45
CA PRO A 90 -9.95 3.94 17.75
C PRO A 90 -9.78 3.44 17.96
N HIS A 91 -10.17 3.55 18.33
CA HIS A 91 -10.19 3.59 18.23
C HIS A 91 -9.86 3.14 18.09
N VAL A 92 -10.28 3.07 18.63
CA VAL A 92 -10.20 3.07 18.20
C VAL A 92 -9.82 2.72 17.82
N GLY A 93 -10.26 2.67 18.32
CA GLY A 93 -10.05 2.79 17.67
C GLY A 93 -9.67 2.47 17.45
#